data_743dd4a7754f4573e314536878a8777a
#
_entry.id   743dd4a7754f4573e314536878a8777a
#
_cell.length_a   1.000
_cell.length_b   1.000
_cell.length_c   1.000
_cell.angle_alpha   90.00
_cell.angle_beta   90.00
_cell.angle_gamma   90.00
#
_symmetry.space_group_name_H-M   'P 1'
#
loop_
_entity.id
_entity.type
_entity.pdbx_description
1 polymer ?
#
loop_
_entity_poly.entity_id
_entity_poly.type
_entity_poly.pdbx_seq_one_letter_code
_entity_poly.pdbx_strand_id
1 'polypeptide(L)'
;MIPRAEDFEQLSAEEFPDDIFILDKEKPVKSFRELLDTMNGKPLLIDYWGTWCGPCRHQFRFNDSLKSFCEKNDIAMVYIAYEYDPDRQKWDNFIKAFRLTGYHFISDDNFKSDFEKYSGKITRFPSYIIVDPDGNILESNSAYPSEGDKLINQLKEKLKK
;
A
#
# COMPACT_ATOMS: atom_id res chain seq x y z
N MET A 1 -4.48 -11.14 -12.86
CA MET A 1 -4.67 -10.82 -14.30
C MET A 1 -4.02 -9.48 -14.61
N ILE A 2 -3.34 -9.36 -15.74
CA ILE A 2 -2.77 -8.07 -16.17
C ILE A 2 -3.86 -7.33 -16.94
N PRO A 3 -4.25 -6.11 -16.52
CA PRO A 3 -5.28 -5.34 -17.22
C PRO A 3 -4.84 -5.01 -18.66
N ARG A 4 -5.78 -5.03 -19.58
CA ARG A 4 -5.56 -4.64 -20.98
C ARG A 4 -5.86 -3.15 -21.17
N ALA A 5 -5.35 -2.57 -22.25
CA ALA A 5 -5.54 -1.14 -22.53
C ALA A 5 -7.02 -0.71 -22.57
N GLU A 6 -7.86 -1.52 -23.19
CA GLU A 6 -9.32 -1.31 -23.28
C GLU A 6 -10.01 -1.38 -21.91
N ASP A 7 -9.47 -2.18 -20.96
CA ASP A 7 -9.97 -2.26 -19.60
C ASP A 7 -9.72 -0.92 -18.86
N PHE A 8 -8.61 -0.25 -19.16
CA PHE A 8 -8.28 1.04 -18.56
C PHE A 8 -9.21 2.17 -18.99
N GLU A 9 -9.63 2.20 -20.26
CA GLU A 9 -10.61 3.18 -20.73
C GLU A 9 -11.93 3.05 -19.99
N GLN A 10 -12.42 1.83 -19.83
CA GLN A 10 -13.64 1.54 -19.09
C GLN A 10 -13.49 1.90 -17.60
N LEU A 11 -12.37 1.54 -16.98
CA LEU A 11 -12.08 1.82 -15.57
C LEU A 11 -11.97 3.32 -15.28
N SER A 12 -11.48 4.12 -16.22
CA SER A 12 -11.35 5.57 -16.05
C SER A 12 -12.69 6.27 -15.80
N ALA A 13 -13.78 5.71 -16.31
CA ALA A 13 -15.14 6.23 -16.12
C ALA A 13 -15.78 5.77 -14.81
N GLU A 14 -15.23 4.77 -14.15
CA GLU A 14 -15.77 4.23 -12.91
C GLU A 14 -15.32 5.04 -11.70
N GLU A 15 -16.19 5.14 -10.69
CA GLU A 15 -15.81 5.66 -9.38
C GLU A 15 -15.05 4.59 -8.58
N PHE A 16 -14.29 5.01 -7.57
CA PHE A 16 -13.67 4.07 -6.65
C PHE A 16 -14.72 3.32 -5.82
N PRO A 17 -14.55 2.01 -5.60
CA PRO A 17 -15.33 1.29 -4.59
C PRO A 17 -15.22 1.94 -3.21
N ASP A 18 -16.24 1.72 -2.36
CA ASP A 18 -16.33 2.34 -1.03
C ASP A 18 -15.21 1.91 -0.06
N ASP A 19 -14.54 0.80 -0.34
CA ASP A 19 -13.44 0.28 0.48
C ASP A 19 -12.05 0.70 -0.02
N ILE A 20 -11.99 1.62 -0.98
CA ILE A 20 -10.77 2.25 -1.47
C ILE A 20 -10.77 3.73 -1.09
N PHE A 21 -9.76 4.15 -0.31
CA PHE A 21 -9.66 5.50 0.24
C PHE A 21 -8.42 6.20 -0.33
N ILE A 22 -8.63 7.32 -1.01
CA ILE A 22 -7.56 8.12 -1.58
C ILE A 22 -7.24 9.27 -0.63
N LEU A 23 -6.05 9.24 -0.03
CA LEU A 23 -5.67 10.16 1.05
C LEU A 23 -5.19 11.53 0.57
N ASP A 24 -4.79 11.65 -0.68
CA ASP A 24 -4.17 12.85 -1.24
C ASP A 24 -5.01 13.53 -2.32
N LYS A 25 -6.33 13.41 -2.25
CA LYS A 25 -7.24 14.06 -3.21
C LYS A 25 -7.14 15.57 -3.19
N GLU A 26 -7.08 16.16 -2.00
CA GLU A 26 -7.10 17.61 -1.80
C GLU A 26 -5.72 18.19 -1.56
N LYS A 27 -4.88 17.47 -0.84
CA LYS A 27 -3.51 17.88 -0.52
C LYS A 27 -2.60 16.68 -0.40
N PRO A 28 -1.29 16.83 -0.69
CA PRO A 28 -0.32 15.74 -0.53
C PRO A 28 -0.21 15.28 0.93
N VAL A 29 0.09 13.99 1.14
CA VAL A 29 0.55 13.47 2.42
C VAL A 29 2.05 13.78 2.50
N LYS A 30 2.45 14.65 3.42
CA LYS A 30 3.81 15.22 3.44
C LYS A 30 4.79 14.48 4.32
N SER A 31 4.30 13.75 5.34
CA SER A 31 5.16 13.10 6.31
C SER A 31 4.54 11.82 6.85
N PHE A 32 5.39 10.98 7.45
CA PHE A 32 4.94 9.78 8.13
C PHE A 32 3.99 10.13 9.29
N ARG A 33 4.26 11.23 9.99
CA ARG A 33 3.37 11.71 11.07
C ARG A 33 1.97 12.02 10.55
N GLU A 34 1.85 12.71 9.43
CA GLU A 34 0.53 12.98 8.82
C GLU A 34 -0.20 11.69 8.46
N LEU A 35 0.51 10.70 7.93
CA LEU A 35 -0.08 9.39 7.64
C LEU A 35 -0.61 8.75 8.92
N LEU A 36 0.21 8.69 9.97
CA LEU A 36 -0.18 8.10 11.25
C LEU A 36 -1.39 8.80 11.87
N ASP A 37 -1.43 10.13 11.83
CA ASP A 37 -2.55 10.91 12.34
C ASP A 37 -3.85 10.58 11.57
N THR A 38 -3.75 10.41 10.25
CA THR A 38 -4.88 10.02 9.40
C THR A 38 -5.37 8.61 9.75
N MET A 39 -4.46 7.69 10.04
CA MET A 39 -4.79 6.29 10.32
C MET A 39 -5.31 6.05 11.74
N ASN A 40 -5.17 7.03 12.62
CA ASN A 40 -5.84 7.09 13.92
C ASN A 40 -5.64 5.85 14.80
N GLY A 41 -4.39 5.43 14.97
CA GLY A 41 -4.03 4.35 15.90
C GLY A 41 -4.29 2.93 15.39
N LYS A 42 -4.56 2.76 14.12
CA LYS A 42 -4.64 1.42 13.53
C LYS A 42 -3.25 0.86 13.26
N PRO A 43 -3.03 -0.45 13.44
CA PRO A 43 -1.84 -1.10 12.91
C PRO A 43 -1.88 -1.09 11.38
N LEU A 44 -0.73 -0.96 10.74
CA LEU A 44 -0.64 -0.82 9.29
C LEU A 44 0.19 -1.94 8.67
N LEU A 45 -0.25 -2.42 7.53
CA LEU A 45 0.63 -3.09 6.56
C LEU A 45 0.81 -2.15 5.37
N ILE A 46 2.02 -1.65 5.20
CA ILE A 46 2.37 -0.75 4.10
C ILE A 46 2.92 -1.57 2.94
N ASP A 47 2.38 -1.34 1.74
CA ASP A 47 2.91 -1.80 0.47
C ASP A 47 3.48 -0.58 -0.27
N TYR A 48 4.81 -0.48 -0.30
CA TYR A 48 5.50 0.60 -1.02
C TYR A 48 5.79 0.10 -2.43
N TRP A 49 5.11 0.68 -3.42
CA TRP A 49 5.05 0.17 -4.80
C TRP A 49 5.14 1.28 -5.84
N GLY A 50 5.01 0.95 -7.09
CA GLY A 50 4.90 1.90 -8.19
C GLY A 50 4.22 1.27 -9.40
N THR A 51 3.54 2.08 -10.23
CA THR A 51 2.87 1.57 -11.42
C THR A 51 3.85 1.03 -12.47
N TRP A 52 5.10 1.50 -12.44
CA TRP A 52 6.19 1.04 -13.29
C TRP A 52 6.79 -0.31 -12.86
N CYS A 53 6.43 -0.79 -11.68
CA CYS A 53 7.05 -1.94 -11.02
C CYS A 53 6.33 -3.24 -11.36
N GLY A 54 6.90 -4.06 -12.23
CA GLY A 54 6.37 -5.38 -12.59
C GLY A 54 6.24 -6.34 -11.40
N PRO A 55 7.29 -6.52 -10.57
CA PRO A 55 7.21 -7.35 -9.37
C PRO A 55 6.11 -6.92 -8.39
N CYS A 56 5.82 -5.61 -8.28
CA CYS A 56 4.74 -5.10 -7.44
C CYS A 56 3.38 -5.63 -7.93
N ARG A 57 3.12 -5.50 -9.23
CA ARG A 57 1.88 -5.99 -9.83
C ARG A 57 1.74 -7.51 -9.71
N HIS A 58 2.84 -8.23 -9.82
CA HIS A 58 2.85 -9.68 -9.63
C HIS A 58 2.35 -10.05 -8.24
N GLN A 59 2.76 -9.33 -7.21
CA GLN A 59 2.36 -9.60 -5.82
C GLN A 59 0.86 -9.39 -5.58
N PHE A 60 0.21 -8.50 -6.30
CA PHE A 60 -1.23 -8.25 -6.15
C PHE A 60 -2.10 -9.49 -6.41
N ARG A 61 -1.60 -10.46 -7.16
CA ARG A 61 -2.30 -11.74 -7.42
C ARG A 61 -2.47 -12.59 -6.17
N PHE A 62 -1.69 -12.33 -5.12
CA PHE A 62 -1.65 -13.13 -3.90
C PHE A 62 -2.32 -12.41 -2.71
N ASN A 63 -3.09 -11.34 -2.99
CA ASN A 63 -3.62 -10.47 -1.94
C ASN A 63 -4.90 -10.99 -1.25
N ASP A 64 -5.61 -11.97 -1.81
CA ASP A 64 -6.96 -12.32 -1.30
C ASP A 64 -6.95 -12.76 0.16
N SER A 65 -6.11 -13.73 0.52
CA SER A 65 -6.01 -14.20 1.90
C SER A 65 -5.42 -13.13 2.82
N LEU A 66 -4.50 -12.31 2.31
CA LEU A 66 -3.90 -11.20 3.04
C LEU A 66 -4.94 -10.13 3.39
N LYS A 67 -5.76 -9.72 2.42
CA LYS A 67 -6.87 -8.77 2.63
C LYS A 67 -7.83 -9.29 3.70
N SER A 68 -8.22 -10.55 3.57
CA SER A 68 -9.14 -11.21 4.49
C SER A 68 -8.60 -11.20 5.92
N PHE A 69 -7.33 -11.54 6.08
CA PHE A 69 -6.65 -11.52 7.37
C PHE A 69 -6.58 -10.11 7.96
N CYS A 70 -6.17 -9.13 7.17
CA CYS A 70 -6.06 -7.74 7.62
C CYS A 70 -7.43 -7.17 8.01
N GLU A 71 -8.46 -7.43 7.23
CA GLU A 71 -9.83 -7.00 7.53
C GLU A 71 -10.34 -7.58 8.85
N LYS A 72 -10.15 -8.88 9.07
CA LYS A 72 -10.59 -9.55 10.31
C LYS A 72 -9.84 -9.07 11.55
N ASN A 73 -8.63 -8.58 11.40
CA ASN A 73 -7.78 -8.16 12.51
C ASN A 73 -7.64 -6.64 12.62
N ASP A 74 -8.46 -5.89 11.90
CA ASP A 74 -8.44 -4.41 11.88
C ASP A 74 -7.05 -3.84 11.57
N ILE A 75 -6.34 -4.46 10.66
CA ILE A 75 -5.06 -3.97 10.13
C ILE A 75 -5.36 -3.20 8.85
N ALA A 76 -4.97 -1.94 8.80
CA ALA A 76 -5.15 -1.13 7.60
C ALA A 76 -4.06 -1.45 6.57
N MET A 77 -4.48 -1.78 5.35
CA MET A 77 -3.55 -1.88 4.22
C MET A 77 -3.36 -0.49 3.61
N VAL A 78 -2.12 -0.02 3.58
CA VAL A 78 -1.76 1.29 3.05
C VAL A 78 -0.81 1.09 1.87
N TYR A 79 -1.25 1.50 0.69
CA TYR A 79 -0.47 1.41 -0.55
C TYR A 79 0.15 2.78 -0.82
N ILE A 80 1.46 2.87 -0.68
CA ILE A 80 2.21 4.09 -0.96
C ILE A 80 2.88 3.94 -2.32
N ALA A 81 2.48 4.74 -3.31
CA ALA A 81 3.06 4.68 -4.63
C ALA A 81 4.22 5.67 -4.76
N TYR A 82 5.38 5.19 -5.19
CA TYR A 82 6.49 6.04 -5.63
C TYR A 82 6.53 6.04 -7.14
N GLU A 83 6.31 7.23 -7.75
CA GLU A 83 6.23 7.37 -9.19
C GLU A 83 7.33 8.31 -9.69
N TYR A 84 8.06 7.90 -10.74
CA TYR A 84 9.10 8.74 -11.36
C TYR A 84 8.49 9.83 -12.24
N ASP A 85 7.37 9.52 -12.88
CA ASP A 85 6.61 10.43 -13.74
C ASP A 85 5.12 10.23 -13.42
N PRO A 86 4.59 10.94 -12.42
CA PRO A 86 3.24 10.70 -11.94
C PRO A 86 2.18 10.90 -13.02
N ASP A 87 1.48 9.82 -13.34
CA ASP A 87 0.26 9.81 -14.13
C ASP A 87 -0.86 9.32 -13.21
N ARG A 88 -1.61 10.26 -12.67
CA ARG A 88 -2.64 9.98 -11.68
C ARG A 88 -3.75 9.10 -12.23
N GLN A 89 -4.15 9.30 -13.50
CA GLN A 89 -5.18 8.47 -14.12
C GLN A 89 -4.71 7.02 -14.27
N LYS A 90 -3.47 6.81 -14.67
CA LYS A 90 -2.86 5.48 -14.74
C LYS A 90 -2.85 4.81 -13.36
N TRP A 91 -2.44 5.54 -12.34
CA TRP A 91 -2.42 5.07 -10.96
C TRP A 91 -3.83 4.70 -10.47
N ASP A 92 -4.82 5.57 -10.67
CA ASP A 92 -6.23 5.31 -10.36
C ASP A 92 -6.71 4.00 -11.03
N ASN A 93 -6.38 3.84 -12.29
CA ASN A 93 -6.79 2.66 -13.07
C ASN A 93 -6.17 1.37 -12.55
N PHE A 94 -4.90 1.40 -12.14
CA PHE A 94 -4.26 0.23 -11.52
C PHE A 94 -4.93 -0.15 -10.21
N ILE A 95 -5.24 0.82 -9.35
CA ILE A 95 -5.92 0.58 -8.08
C ILE A 95 -7.26 -0.12 -8.31
N LYS A 96 -8.05 0.37 -9.26
CA LYS A 96 -9.36 -0.21 -9.62
C LYS A 96 -9.21 -1.61 -10.23
N ALA A 97 -8.30 -1.77 -11.19
CA ALA A 97 -8.11 -3.02 -11.92
C ALA A 97 -7.66 -4.17 -11.02
N PHE A 98 -6.76 -3.90 -10.10
CA PHE A 98 -6.26 -4.90 -9.15
C PHE A 98 -7.09 -4.97 -7.87
N ARG A 99 -8.13 -4.12 -7.73
CA ARG A 99 -9.00 -4.06 -6.56
C ARG A 99 -8.22 -3.95 -5.26
N LEU A 100 -7.34 -2.96 -5.20
CA LEU A 100 -6.46 -2.76 -4.05
C LEU A 100 -7.22 -2.08 -2.91
N THR A 101 -8.00 -2.86 -2.19
CA THR A 101 -8.78 -2.42 -1.03
C THR A 101 -7.86 -1.83 0.03
N GLY A 102 -8.14 -0.61 0.47
CA GLY A 102 -7.37 0.08 1.50
C GLY A 102 -7.10 1.53 1.18
N TYR A 103 -6.00 2.05 1.72
CA TYR A 103 -5.66 3.47 1.72
C TYR A 103 -4.52 3.74 0.75
N HIS A 104 -4.64 4.81 -0.04
CA HIS A 104 -3.74 5.08 -1.16
C HIS A 104 -3.30 6.53 -1.21
N PHE A 105 -2.03 6.75 -1.51
CA PHE A 105 -1.53 8.06 -1.95
C PHE A 105 -0.24 7.89 -2.75
N ILE A 106 0.10 8.94 -3.51
CA ILE A 106 1.38 9.01 -4.23
C ILE A 106 2.39 9.74 -3.34
N SER A 107 3.48 9.06 -3.02
CA SER A 107 4.58 9.61 -2.26
C SER A 107 5.43 10.52 -3.14
N ASP A 108 5.69 11.74 -2.68
CA ASP A 108 6.74 12.56 -3.25
C ASP A 108 8.11 12.27 -2.59
N ASP A 109 9.15 12.96 -3.05
CA ASP A 109 10.49 12.78 -2.48
C ASP A 109 10.59 13.26 -1.04
N ASN A 110 9.81 14.27 -0.67
CA ASN A 110 9.79 14.79 0.71
C ASN A 110 9.18 13.77 1.66
N PHE A 111 8.06 13.16 1.30
CA PHE A 111 7.48 12.08 2.09
C PHE A 111 8.46 10.91 2.21
N LYS A 112 9.04 10.48 1.10
CA LYS A 112 9.96 9.34 1.08
C LYS A 112 11.16 9.57 1.99
N SER A 113 11.77 10.75 1.92
CA SER A 113 12.89 11.11 2.79
C SER A 113 12.52 11.13 4.26
N ASP A 114 11.35 11.67 4.60
CA ASP A 114 10.84 11.67 5.97
C ASP A 114 10.57 10.24 6.46
N PHE A 115 9.89 9.45 5.67
CA PHE A 115 9.54 8.07 6.01
C PHE A 115 10.80 7.21 6.23
N GLU A 116 11.82 7.38 5.41
CA GLU A 116 13.08 6.63 5.50
C GLU A 116 13.86 6.90 6.80
N LYS A 117 13.57 7.98 7.50
CA LYS A 117 14.11 8.22 8.86
C LYS A 117 13.65 7.17 9.86
N TYR A 118 12.47 6.59 9.62
CA TYR A 118 11.84 5.59 10.49
C TYR A 118 12.02 4.17 9.99
N SER A 119 11.90 3.95 8.67
CA SER A 119 11.95 2.62 8.07
C SER A 119 13.36 2.16 7.69
N GLY A 120 14.31 3.09 7.63
CA GLY A 120 15.53 2.88 6.89
C GLY A 120 15.29 3.10 5.40
N LYS A 121 16.36 3.10 4.62
CA LYS A 121 16.29 3.38 3.19
C LYS A 121 15.49 2.33 2.43
N ILE A 122 14.56 2.79 1.59
CA ILE A 122 13.78 1.92 0.72
C ILE A 122 14.61 1.63 -0.54
N THR A 123 15.12 0.41 -0.64
CA THR A 123 16.03 0.01 -1.71
C THR A 123 15.44 -0.97 -2.71
N ARG A 124 14.22 -1.47 -2.44
CA ARG A 124 13.54 -2.40 -3.33
C ARG A 124 12.04 -2.12 -3.38
N PHE A 125 11.43 -2.46 -4.50
CA PHE A 125 9.98 -2.41 -4.71
C PHE A 125 9.49 -3.78 -5.20
N PRO A 126 8.39 -4.32 -4.63
CA PRO A 126 7.66 -3.76 -3.49
C PRO A 126 8.39 -3.95 -2.17
N SER A 127 8.10 -3.08 -1.20
CA SER A 127 8.50 -3.28 0.19
C SER A 127 7.27 -3.38 1.07
N TYR A 128 7.21 -4.40 1.92
CA TYR A 128 6.11 -4.63 2.85
C TYR A 128 6.58 -4.30 4.26
N ILE A 129 5.89 -3.36 4.90
CA ILE A 129 6.34 -2.74 6.15
C ILE A 129 5.21 -2.85 7.18
N ILE A 130 5.53 -3.37 8.37
CA ILE A 130 4.57 -3.57 9.46
C ILE A 130 4.74 -2.45 10.47
N VAL A 131 3.65 -1.76 10.79
CA VAL A 131 3.61 -0.64 11.74
C VAL A 131 2.60 -0.96 12.84
N ASP A 132 3.00 -0.77 14.11
CA ASP A 132 2.11 -0.98 15.25
C ASP A 132 1.15 0.20 15.46
N PRO A 133 0.14 0.08 16.36
CA PRO A 133 -0.81 1.16 16.63
C PRO A 133 -0.17 2.44 17.15
N ASP A 134 1.01 2.38 17.74
CA ASP A 134 1.74 3.53 18.27
C ASP A 134 2.60 4.24 17.21
N GLY A 135 2.63 3.69 15.99
CA GLY A 135 3.40 4.24 14.89
C GLY A 135 4.84 3.73 14.81
N ASN A 136 5.19 2.69 15.56
CA ASN A 136 6.51 2.08 15.49
C ASN A 136 6.59 1.11 14.33
N ILE A 137 7.66 1.20 13.54
CA ILE A 137 7.93 0.25 12.47
C ILE A 137 8.55 -1.00 13.10
N LEU A 138 7.81 -2.10 13.05
CA LEU A 138 8.22 -3.39 13.64
C LEU A 138 9.02 -4.25 12.67
N GLU A 139 8.75 -4.10 11.37
CA GLU A 139 9.46 -4.82 10.32
C GLU A 139 9.44 -3.98 9.05
N SER A 140 10.60 -3.68 8.49
CA SER A 140 10.73 -2.88 7.25
C SER A 140 10.98 -3.73 6.01
N ASN A 141 11.23 -5.03 6.18
CA ASN A 141 11.51 -5.99 5.12
C ASN A 141 10.71 -7.28 5.32
N SER A 142 9.39 -7.15 5.39
CA SER A 142 8.51 -8.31 5.55
C SER A 142 8.52 -9.19 4.32
N ALA A 143 8.08 -10.44 4.48
CA ALA A 143 7.88 -11.38 3.39
C ALA A 143 6.89 -10.85 2.35
N TYR A 144 6.93 -11.38 1.16
CA TYR A 144 6.00 -11.06 0.08
C TYR A 144 4.71 -11.89 0.17
N PRO A 145 3.56 -11.36 -0.29
CA PRO A 145 2.32 -12.13 -0.36
C PRO A 145 2.47 -13.48 -1.07
N SER A 146 3.35 -13.58 -2.09
CA SER A 146 3.60 -14.81 -2.84
C SER A 146 4.34 -15.89 -2.05
N GLU A 147 4.86 -15.56 -0.86
CA GLU A 147 5.57 -16.53 -0.01
C GLU A 147 4.63 -17.34 0.90
N GLY A 148 3.37 -17.49 0.50
CA GLY A 148 2.37 -18.24 1.25
C GLY A 148 1.98 -17.54 2.55
N ASP A 149 1.97 -18.28 3.65
CA ASP A 149 1.53 -17.75 4.95
C ASP A 149 2.62 -16.96 5.69
N LYS A 150 3.80 -16.82 5.12
CA LYS A 150 4.93 -16.20 5.83
C LYS A 150 4.64 -14.76 6.25
N LEU A 151 4.08 -13.94 5.36
CA LEU A 151 3.71 -12.56 5.69
C LEU A 151 2.61 -12.50 6.75
N ILE A 152 1.58 -13.33 6.61
CA ILE A 152 0.49 -13.41 7.61
C ILE A 152 1.05 -13.82 8.98
N ASN A 153 1.96 -14.78 9.02
CA ASN A 153 2.61 -15.21 10.25
C ASN A 153 3.46 -14.09 10.89
N GLN A 154 4.15 -13.30 10.07
CA GLN A 154 4.88 -12.13 10.55
C GLN A 154 3.93 -11.07 11.14
N LEU A 155 2.79 -10.83 10.49
CA LEU A 155 1.78 -9.92 11.01
C LEU A 155 1.22 -10.40 12.36
N LYS A 156 0.92 -11.69 12.47
CA LYS A 156 0.45 -12.30 13.73
C LYS A 156 1.46 -12.12 14.85
N GLU A 157 2.72 -12.45 14.58
CA GLU A 157 3.80 -12.38 15.56
C GLU A 157 4.08 -10.94 16.00
N LYS A 158 4.31 -10.05 15.01
CA LYS A 158 4.70 -8.66 15.29
C LYS A 158 3.59 -7.86 15.94
N LEU A 159 2.35 -8.03 15.50
CA LEU A 159 1.19 -7.30 16.02
C LEU A 159 0.46 -8.04 17.14
N LYS A 160 0.89 -9.25 17.49
CA LYS A 160 0.27 -10.09 18.53
C LYS A 160 -1.22 -10.37 18.26
N LYS A 161 -1.49 -10.77 17.02
CA LYS A 161 -2.87 -11.06 16.55
C LYS A 161 -3.21 -12.55 16.56
#